data_534e9a42b66e2ea272f0d6f8bf01eaf5
#
_entry.id   534e9a42b66e2ea272f0d6f8bf01eaf5
#
_cell.length_a   1.000
_cell.length_b   1.000
_cell.length_c   1.000
_cell.angle_alpha   90.00
_cell.angle_beta   90.00
_cell.angle_gamma   90.00
#
_symmetry.space_group_name_H-M   'P 1'
#
loop_
_entity.id
_entity.type
_entity.pdbx_description
1 polymer ?
#
loop_
_entity_poly.entity_id
_entity_poly.type
_entity_poly.pdbx_seq_one_letter_code
_entity_poly.pdbx_strand_id
1 'polypeptide(L)'
;IGPRCLLEYGNCEDALLFSWMSWRKLIYDIDNRSAQETGYLFEPILASCLGGEPVSHRYSPVKRIDDNGNPTNEGRQIDCYIEESREVYELKLRVTIAASGQGRFSEEMSFPYEARRAGLTPVLIVFDPTPSPLLDRLKAKYVEEGGRYAIGEEAWNMLTDRAGREMGKYIIKYIKPPISRMEEVRLSTPSNIRLSASGDCFTIADEFGNRYSIPRNEAAE
;
A
#
# COMPACT_ATOMS: atom_id res chain seq x y z
N ILE A 1 -1.43 -16.42 7.50
CA ILE A 1 -0.37 -17.04 6.67
C ILE A 1 0.45 -15.88 6.11
N GLY A 2 1.70 -15.76 6.53
CA GLY A 2 2.60 -14.71 6.01
C GLY A 2 3.20 -15.10 4.66
N PRO A 3 3.79 -14.13 3.92
CA PRO A 3 4.51 -14.40 2.67
C PRO A 3 5.55 -15.52 2.79
N ARG A 4 6.21 -15.61 3.94
CA ARG A 4 7.15 -16.68 4.25
C ARG A 4 6.53 -18.08 4.18
N CYS A 5 5.28 -18.21 4.65
CA CYS A 5 4.55 -19.48 4.57
C CYS A 5 4.29 -19.91 3.12
N LEU A 6 3.97 -18.96 2.23
CA LEU A 6 3.78 -19.24 0.81
C LEU A 6 5.10 -19.66 0.13
N LEU A 7 6.22 -19.08 0.55
CA LEU A 7 7.54 -19.46 0.05
C LEU A 7 8.00 -20.82 0.58
N GLU A 8 7.71 -21.15 1.83
CA GLU A 8 8.12 -22.40 2.48
C GLU A 8 7.26 -23.59 2.06
N TYR A 9 5.95 -23.41 1.92
CA TYR A 9 5.00 -24.51 1.68
C TYR A 9 4.47 -24.59 0.24
N GLY A 10 4.77 -23.64 -0.59
CA GLY A 10 4.78 -23.65 -2.06
C GLY A 10 3.50 -24.03 -2.82
N ASN A 11 2.60 -24.78 -2.26
CA ASN A 11 1.38 -25.27 -2.90
C ASN A 11 0.14 -24.93 -2.07
N CYS A 12 -0.25 -23.67 -2.15
CA CYS A 12 -1.50 -23.22 -1.61
C CYS A 12 -2.55 -23.27 -2.72
N GLU A 13 -3.71 -23.86 -2.42
CA GLU A 13 -4.85 -23.82 -3.35
C GLU A 13 -5.31 -22.37 -3.57
N ASP A 14 -5.67 -22.02 -4.81
CA ASP A 14 -6.13 -20.68 -5.17
C ASP A 14 -7.27 -20.18 -4.29
N ALA A 15 -8.20 -21.08 -3.91
CA ALA A 15 -9.32 -20.76 -3.04
C ALA A 15 -8.87 -20.33 -1.62
N LEU A 16 -7.84 -20.97 -1.07
CA LEU A 16 -7.29 -20.60 0.24
C LEU A 16 -6.58 -19.25 0.17
N LEU A 17 -5.80 -19.02 -0.89
CA LEU A 17 -5.10 -17.77 -1.12
C LEU A 17 -6.08 -16.61 -1.31
N PHE A 18 -7.14 -16.81 -2.11
CA PHE A 18 -8.22 -15.85 -2.28
C PHE A 18 -8.93 -15.52 -0.95
N SER A 19 -9.29 -16.53 -0.16
CA SER A 19 -9.94 -16.32 1.13
C SER A 19 -9.04 -15.54 2.10
N TRP A 20 -7.75 -15.85 2.12
CA TRP A 20 -6.78 -15.12 2.93
C TRP A 20 -6.63 -13.67 2.49
N MET A 21 -6.50 -13.40 1.19
CA MET A 21 -6.40 -12.04 0.66
C MET A 21 -7.66 -11.22 0.94
N SER A 22 -8.84 -11.84 0.77
CA SER A 22 -10.13 -11.20 1.07
C SER A 22 -10.24 -10.83 2.55
N TRP A 23 -9.84 -11.74 3.43
CA TRP A 23 -9.80 -11.47 4.87
C TRP A 23 -8.80 -10.36 5.21
N ARG A 24 -7.62 -10.38 4.61
CA ARG A 24 -6.63 -9.31 4.80
C ARG A 24 -7.14 -7.96 4.32
N LYS A 25 -7.83 -7.91 3.18
CA LYS A 25 -8.46 -6.69 2.69
C LYS A 25 -9.50 -6.17 3.68
N LEU A 26 -10.36 -7.04 4.20
CA LEU A 26 -11.35 -6.65 5.22
C LEU A 26 -10.67 -6.04 6.45
N ILE A 27 -9.61 -6.67 6.96
CA ILE A 27 -8.85 -6.12 8.10
C ILE A 27 -8.25 -4.77 7.77
N TYR A 28 -7.73 -4.55 6.56
CA TYR A 28 -7.21 -3.24 6.15
C TYR A 28 -8.28 -2.15 6.12
N ASP A 29 -9.49 -2.52 5.72
CA ASP A 29 -10.59 -1.56 5.61
C ASP A 29 -11.11 -1.12 6.99
N ILE A 30 -10.98 -1.96 8.02
CA ILE A 30 -11.44 -1.66 9.38
C ILE A 30 -10.32 -1.24 10.34
N ASP A 31 -9.07 -1.53 10.04
CA ASP A 31 -7.91 -1.19 10.88
C ASP A 31 -6.76 -0.58 10.06
N ASN A 32 -6.64 0.74 10.17
CA ASN A 32 -5.61 1.50 9.47
C ASN A 32 -4.18 1.09 9.88
N ARG A 33 -3.97 0.67 11.12
CA ARG A 33 -2.65 0.24 11.60
C ARG A 33 -2.21 -1.05 10.92
N SER A 34 -3.13 -2.00 10.75
CA SER A 34 -2.87 -3.24 10.01
C SER A 34 -2.40 -2.97 8.58
N ALA A 35 -2.98 -1.95 7.93
CA ALA A 35 -2.56 -1.51 6.62
C ALA A 35 -1.15 -0.90 6.62
N GLN A 36 -0.83 -0.06 7.60
CA GLN A 36 0.51 0.55 7.74
C GLN A 36 1.58 -0.52 7.97
N GLU A 37 1.35 -1.46 8.89
CA GLU A 37 2.30 -2.53 9.16
C GLU A 37 2.52 -3.43 7.95
N THR A 38 1.49 -3.64 7.14
CA THR A 38 1.68 -4.36 5.86
C THR A 38 2.53 -3.58 4.88
N GLY A 39 2.32 -2.26 4.76
CA GLY A 39 3.20 -1.39 3.99
C GLY A 39 4.67 -1.58 4.41
N TYR A 40 4.97 -1.44 5.68
CA TYR A 40 6.32 -1.59 6.21
C TYR A 40 6.97 -2.96 5.94
N LEU A 41 6.17 -4.02 5.84
CA LEU A 41 6.66 -5.35 5.50
C LEU A 41 6.92 -5.52 4.01
N PHE A 42 6.09 -4.94 3.16
CA PHE A 42 6.16 -5.12 1.72
C PHE A 42 7.06 -4.09 1.02
N GLU A 43 7.13 -2.88 1.49
CA GLU A 43 7.96 -1.82 0.89
C GLU A 43 9.41 -2.25 0.63
N PRO A 44 10.15 -2.87 1.58
CA PRO A 44 11.51 -3.32 1.32
C PRO A 44 11.59 -4.44 0.28
N ILE A 45 10.59 -5.31 0.23
CA ILE A 45 10.51 -6.40 -0.75
C ILE A 45 10.28 -5.82 -2.15
N LEU A 46 9.34 -4.89 -2.27
CA LEU A 46 9.04 -4.21 -3.52
C LEU A 46 10.23 -3.38 -4.01
N ALA A 47 10.90 -2.67 -3.11
CA ALA A 47 12.11 -1.91 -3.42
C ALA A 47 13.20 -2.82 -3.98
N SER A 48 13.46 -3.96 -3.33
CA SER A 48 14.41 -4.96 -3.82
C SER A 48 14.01 -5.53 -5.19
N CYS A 49 12.71 -5.77 -5.43
CA CYS A 49 12.21 -6.21 -6.73
C CYS A 49 12.44 -5.16 -7.83
N LEU A 50 12.38 -3.89 -7.51
CA LEU A 50 12.66 -2.78 -8.43
C LEU A 50 14.16 -2.57 -8.68
N GLY A 51 15.01 -3.23 -7.90
CA GLY A 51 16.46 -3.09 -7.99
C GLY A 51 17.01 -1.92 -7.18
N GLY A 52 16.26 -1.42 -6.20
CA GLY A 52 16.63 -0.34 -5.30
C GLY A 52 16.52 -0.72 -3.82
N GLU A 53 16.66 0.26 -2.97
CA GLU A 53 16.57 0.09 -1.51
C GLU A 53 15.80 1.24 -0.85
N PRO A 54 15.13 1.00 0.28
CA PRO A 54 14.48 2.06 1.04
C PRO A 54 15.54 2.95 1.72
N VAL A 55 15.27 4.26 1.75
CA VAL A 55 16.18 5.23 2.36
C VAL A 55 15.46 5.98 3.48
N SER A 56 16.01 5.89 4.69
CA SER A 56 15.46 6.60 5.84
C SER A 56 15.66 8.12 5.71
N HIS A 57 14.80 8.88 6.38
CA HIS A 57 14.85 10.34 6.42
C HIS A 57 16.23 10.91 6.74
N ARG A 58 17.01 10.22 7.60
CA ARG A 58 18.34 10.67 8.02
C ARG A 58 19.35 10.69 6.88
N TYR A 59 19.27 9.72 5.97
CA TYR A 59 20.24 9.55 4.88
C TYR A 59 19.67 9.95 3.51
N SER A 60 18.45 10.46 3.50
CA SER A 60 17.75 10.78 2.26
C SER A 60 18.41 11.92 1.48
N PRO A 61 18.61 11.72 0.17
CA PRO A 61 19.03 12.79 -0.73
C PRO A 61 17.91 13.82 -0.98
N VAL A 62 16.65 13.46 -0.75
CA VAL A 62 15.51 14.34 -0.88
C VAL A 62 15.27 15.08 0.43
N LYS A 63 15.36 16.40 0.40
CA LYS A 63 15.13 17.26 1.58
C LYS A 63 13.74 17.89 1.51
N ARG A 64 13.09 18.00 2.67
CA ARG A 64 11.87 18.80 2.81
C ARG A 64 12.15 20.24 2.45
N ILE A 65 11.15 20.92 1.96
CA ILE A 65 11.23 22.34 1.57
C ILE A 65 10.34 23.13 2.51
N ASP A 66 10.86 24.25 3.00
CA ASP A 66 10.12 25.20 3.84
C ASP A 66 9.12 26.06 3.02
N ASP A 67 8.30 26.84 3.71
CA ASP A 67 7.31 27.73 3.08
C ASP A 67 7.92 28.78 2.14
N ASN A 68 9.22 29.03 2.24
CA ASN A 68 9.97 29.95 1.38
C ASN A 68 10.60 29.25 0.17
N GLY A 69 10.41 27.94 0.03
CA GLY A 69 10.98 27.14 -1.05
C GLY A 69 12.43 26.73 -0.84
N ASN A 70 12.99 26.86 0.37
CA ASN A 70 14.35 26.47 0.68
C ASN A 70 14.42 25.05 1.25
N PRO A 71 15.44 24.24 0.89
CA PRO A 71 15.63 22.94 1.47
C PRO A 71 15.98 23.04 2.95
N THR A 72 15.32 22.22 3.77
CA THR A 72 15.58 22.08 5.20
C THR A 72 16.64 21.01 5.48
N ASN A 73 16.99 20.83 6.75
CA ASN A 73 17.84 19.72 7.17
C ASN A 73 17.10 18.38 7.27
N GLU A 74 15.76 18.40 7.20
CA GLU A 74 14.95 17.19 7.28
C GLU A 74 14.90 16.47 5.92
N GLY A 75 15.27 15.19 5.91
CA GLY A 75 15.12 14.34 4.76
C GLY A 75 13.70 13.75 4.66
N ARG A 76 13.30 13.36 3.46
CA ARG A 76 12.12 12.52 3.22
C ARG A 76 12.48 11.05 3.41
N GLN A 77 11.60 10.27 3.96
CA GLN A 77 11.65 8.82 3.78
C GLN A 77 11.37 8.51 2.31
N ILE A 78 12.11 7.59 1.74
CA ILE A 78 11.96 7.13 0.36
C ILE A 78 11.74 5.61 0.42
N ASP A 79 10.66 5.15 -0.19
CA ASP A 79 10.30 3.72 -0.16
C ASP A 79 11.25 2.89 -1.02
N CYS A 80 11.73 3.45 -2.14
CA CYS A 80 12.76 2.85 -2.96
C CYS A 80 13.59 3.92 -3.68
N TYR A 81 14.90 3.83 -3.58
CA TYR A 81 15.85 4.65 -4.30
C TYR A 81 16.73 3.78 -5.19
N ILE A 82 16.81 4.14 -6.46
CA ILE A 82 17.71 3.52 -7.43
C ILE A 82 18.75 4.57 -7.84
N GLU A 83 19.94 4.45 -7.30
CA GLU A 83 21.01 5.44 -7.51
C GLU A 83 21.44 5.54 -8.96
N GLU A 84 21.57 4.39 -9.64
CA GLU A 84 22.02 4.30 -11.03
C GLU A 84 21.13 5.10 -12.00
N SER A 85 19.82 4.97 -11.87
CA SER A 85 18.84 5.69 -12.69
C SER A 85 18.42 7.04 -12.09
N ARG A 86 18.87 7.37 -10.87
CA ARG A 86 18.49 8.57 -10.11
C ARG A 86 16.97 8.69 -9.92
N GLU A 87 16.31 7.57 -9.65
CA GLU A 87 14.88 7.49 -9.45
C GLU A 87 14.54 7.26 -7.99
N VAL A 88 13.51 7.95 -7.51
CA VAL A 88 12.93 7.78 -6.19
C VAL A 88 11.47 7.41 -6.29
N TYR A 89 11.08 6.36 -5.59
CA TYR A 89 9.77 5.75 -5.69
C TYR A 89 8.98 5.95 -4.41
N GLU A 90 7.72 6.26 -4.58
CA GLU A 90 6.66 6.14 -3.58
C GLU A 90 5.82 4.93 -3.94
N LEU A 91 5.71 3.97 -3.01
CA LEU A 91 5.04 2.69 -3.22
C LEU A 91 3.73 2.64 -2.42
N LYS A 92 2.62 2.44 -3.10
CA LYS A 92 1.31 2.32 -2.45
C LYS A 92 0.64 1.00 -2.80
N LEU A 93 0.43 0.18 -1.79
CA LEU A 93 -0.30 -1.08 -1.96
C LEU A 93 -1.80 -0.86 -2.12
N ARG A 94 -2.32 0.28 -1.71
CA ARG A 94 -3.74 0.65 -1.83
C ARG A 94 -3.92 2.14 -2.13
N VAL A 95 -5.13 2.49 -2.60
CA VAL A 95 -5.49 3.87 -3.00
C VAL A 95 -5.77 4.80 -1.81
N THR A 96 -5.77 4.35 -0.57
CA THR A 96 -6.02 5.24 0.57
C THR A 96 -4.92 6.29 0.71
N ILE A 97 -5.01 7.28 -0.16
CA ILE A 97 -4.23 8.50 -0.10
C ILE A 97 -4.90 9.35 0.98
N ALA A 98 -4.23 9.49 2.10
CA ALA A 98 -4.61 10.40 3.17
C ALA A 98 -5.99 10.21 3.82
N ALA A 99 -6.45 8.98 4.01
CA ALA A 99 -7.65 8.73 4.81
C ALA A 99 -7.50 9.13 6.30
N SER A 100 -6.30 9.43 6.76
CA SER A 100 -5.98 9.63 8.17
C SER A 100 -5.55 11.04 8.56
N GLY A 101 -5.90 12.07 7.80
CA GLY A 101 -5.65 13.44 8.24
C GLY A 101 -5.13 14.37 7.17
N GLN A 102 -5.55 15.61 7.24
CA GLN A 102 -5.32 16.66 6.25
C GLN A 102 -3.83 16.98 6.00
N GLY A 103 -2.92 16.63 6.91
CA GLY A 103 -1.49 16.92 6.77
C GLY A 103 -0.76 15.99 5.79
N ARG A 104 -1.12 14.72 5.74
CA ARG A 104 -0.37 13.73 4.91
C ARG A 104 -0.53 13.92 3.42
N PHE A 105 -1.70 14.33 2.95
CA PHE A 105 -1.90 14.55 1.52
C PHE A 105 -1.05 15.71 0.99
N SER A 106 -0.91 16.79 1.74
CA SER A 106 -0.01 17.90 1.36
C SER A 106 1.45 17.46 1.33
N GLU A 107 1.86 16.61 2.27
CA GLU A 107 3.19 16.01 2.27
C GLU A 107 3.45 15.14 1.04
N GLU A 108 2.48 14.30 0.66
CA GLU A 108 2.57 13.46 -0.53
C GLU A 108 2.64 14.32 -1.82
N MET A 109 1.88 15.40 -1.87
CA MET A 109 1.91 16.36 -2.99
C MET A 109 3.23 17.14 -3.09
N SER A 110 3.95 17.30 -1.99
CA SER A 110 5.25 18.00 -1.98
C SER A 110 6.40 17.12 -2.44
N PHE A 111 6.32 15.82 -2.22
CA PHE A 111 7.40 14.88 -2.50
C PHE A 111 7.95 14.94 -3.94
N PRO A 112 7.13 14.92 -5.02
CA PRO A 112 7.68 14.96 -6.37
C PRO A 112 8.43 16.26 -6.67
N TYR A 113 7.99 17.39 -6.15
CA TYR A 113 8.71 18.67 -6.27
C TYR A 113 10.05 18.62 -5.52
N GLU A 114 10.07 18.11 -4.29
CA GLU A 114 11.29 17.96 -3.49
C GLU A 114 12.30 17.02 -4.14
N ALA A 115 11.83 15.91 -4.72
CA ALA A 115 12.64 14.96 -5.47
C ALA A 115 13.28 15.61 -6.70
N ARG A 116 12.49 16.35 -7.49
CA ARG A 116 13.00 17.11 -8.63
C ARG A 116 14.05 18.13 -8.22
N ARG A 117 13.84 18.85 -7.11
CA ARG A 117 14.80 19.81 -6.57
C ARG A 117 16.13 19.15 -6.18
N ALA A 118 16.09 17.91 -5.73
CA ALA A 118 17.27 17.09 -5.47
C ALA A 118 17.93 16.53 -6.77
N GLY A 119 17.37 16.83 -7.94
CA GLY A 119 17.83 16.32 -9.24
C GLY A 119 17.51 14.85 -9.45
N LEU A 120 16.45 14.37 -8.81
CA LEU A 120 15.97 12.98 -8.90
C LEU A 120 14.63 12.93 -9.64
N THR A 121 14.35 11.80 -10.26
CA THR A 121 13.08 11.56 -10.95
C THR A 121 12.09 10.86 -10.01
N PRO A 122 10.98 11.51 -9.64
CA PRO A 122 9.98 10.88 -8.79
C PRO A 122 9.11 9.89 -9.57
N VAL A 123 8.86 8.73 -8.99
CA VAL A 123 8.01 7.68 -9.56
C VAL A 123 6.97 7.25 -8.54
N LEU A 124 5.70 7.28 -8.93
CA LEU A 124 4.58 6.81 -8.11
C LEU A 124 4.14 5.44 -8.59
N ILE A 125 4.15 4.45 -7.71
CA ILE A 125 3.63 3.11 -8.02
C ILE A 125 2.46 2.81 -7.07
N VAL A 126 1.28 2.55 -7.64
CA VAL A 126 0.07 2.20 -6.90
C VAL A 126 -0.45 0.85 -7.40
N PHE A 127 -0.39 -0.16 -6.55
CA PHE A 127 -0.78 -1.52 -6.93
C PHE A 127 -2.29 -1.76 -6.95
N ASP A 128 -3.05 -0.90 -6.27
CA ASP A 128 -4.52 -0.94 -6.25
C ASP A 128 -5.07 -0.17 -7.46
N PRO A 129 -5.91 -0.79 -8.32
CA PRO A 129 -6.47 -0.13 -9.50
C PRO A 129 -7.65 0.79 -9.21
N THR A 130 -8.11 0.88 -7.95
CA THR A 130 -9.34 1.62 -7.60
C THR A 130 -9.21 3.11 -7.93
N PRO A 131 -10.13 3.70 -8.71
CA PRO A 131 -10.11 5.11 -9.03
C PRO A 131 -10.28 6.00 -7.79
N SER A 132 -9.52 7.09 -7.72
CA SER A 132 -9.61 8.06 -6.63
C SER A 132 -9.28 9.47 -7.13
N PRO A 133 -10.14 10.48 -6.86
CA PRO A 133 -9.87 11.86 -7.24
C PRO A 133 -8.58 12.42 -6.60
N LEU A 134 -8.21 11.96 -5.41
CA LEU A 134 -6.95 12.33 -4.76
C LEU A 134 -5.75 11.71 -5.48
N LEU A 135 -5.89 10.46 -5.94
CA LEU A 135 -4.87 9.81 -6.74
C LEU A 135 -4.67 10.54 -8.07
N ASP A 136 -5.74 10.98 -8.74
CA ASP A 136 -5.64 11.73 -9.99
C ASP A 136 -4.86 13.04 -9.81
N ARG A 137 -5.10 13.75 -8.70
CA ARG A 137 -4.33 14.94 -8.36
C ARG A 137 -2.86 14.64 -8.11
N LEU A 138 -2.58 13.56 -7.39
CA LEU A 138 -1.20 13.13 -7.11
C LEU A 138 -0.47 12.75 -8.39
N LYS A 139 -1.09 11.96 -9.29
CA LYS A 139 -0.55 11.62 -10.61
C LYS A 139 -0.17 12.87 -11.41
N ALA A 140 -1.10 13.83 -11.47
CA ALA A 140 -0.87 15.10 -12.18
C ALA A 140 0.37 15.81 -11.62
N LYS A 141 0.54 15.81 -10.28
CA LYS A 141 1.71 16.43 -9.65
C LYS A 141 3.02 15.73 -9.99
N TYR A 142 3.05 14.40 -10.04
CA TYR A 142 4.25 13.66 -10.47
C TYR A 142 4.62 13.99 -11.91
N VAL A 143 3.66 14.07 -12.82
CA VAL A 143 3.89 14.43 -14.22
C VAL A 143 4.38 15.89 -14.36
N GLU A 144 3.77 16.82 -13.64
CA GLU A 144 4.19 18.24 -13.59
C GLU A 144 5.67 18.39 -13.21
N GLU A 145 6.12 17.57 -12.26
CA GLU A 145 7.51 17.60 -11.78
C GLU A 145 8.46 16.70 -12.61
N GLY A 146 8.05 16.28 -13.80
CA GLY A 146 8.87 15.48 -14.71
C GLY A 146 9.02 14.03 -14.29
N GLY A 147 8.20 13.56 -13.35
CA GLY A 147 8.13 12.18 -12.91
C GLY A 147 7.15 11.34 -13.73
N ARG A 148 6.92 10.13 -13.26
CA ARG A 148 5.99 9.18 -13.88
C ARG A 148 5.22 8.41 -12.82
N TYR A 149 4.20 7.67 -13.26
CA TYR A 149 3.43 6.79 -12.40
C TYR A 149 3.09 5.49 -13.12
N ALA A 150 2.78 4.45 -12.33
CA ALA A 150 2.18 3.21 -12.79
C ALA A 150 1.11 2.77 -11.79
N ILE A 151 -0.06 2.33 -12.27
CA ILE A 151 -1.22 2.01 -11.43
C ILE A 151 -1.82 0.67 -11.82
N GLY A 152 -2.25 -0.11 -10.81
CA GLY A 152 -2.92 -1.38 -11.02
C GLY A 152 -2.08 -2.35 -11.83
N GLU A 153 -2.57 -2.81 -12.96
CA GLU A 153 -1.87 -3.77 -13.81
C GLU A 153 -0.52 -3.26 -14.34
N GLU A 154 -0.43 -1.97 -14.67
CA GLU A 154 0.83 -1.37 -15.12
C GLU A 154 1.90 -1.40 -14.01
N ALA A 155 1.50 -1.16 -12.76
CA ALA A 155 2.38 -1.26 -11.59
C ALA A 155 2.90 -2.69 -11.41
N TRP A 156 2.02 -3.69 -11.51
CA TRP A 156 2.39 -5.09 -11.42
C TRP A 156 3.29 -5.54 -12.56
N ASN A 157 3.05 -5.06 -13.79
CA ASN A 157 3.89 -5.36 -14.94
C ASN A 157 5.28 -4.74 -14.77
N MET A 158 5.37 -3.48 -14.36
CA MET A 158 6.64 -2.81 -14.08
C MET A 158 7.46 -3.56 -13.02
N LEU A 159 6.82 -4.00 -11.95
CA LEU A 159 7.47 -4.79 -10.90
C LEU A 159 7.96 -6.13 -11.44
N THR A 160 7.12 -6.83 -12.21
CA THR A 160 7.45 -8.15 -12.78
C THR A 160 8.64 -8.08 -13.74
N ASP A 161 8.68 -7.05 -14.57
CA ASP A 161 9.76 -6.86 -15.56
C ASP A 161 11.11 -6.59 -14.90
N ARG A 162 11.12 -5.90 -13.77
CA ARG A 162 12.33 -5.55 -13.03
C ARG A 162 12.77 -6.60 -12.00
N ALA A 163 11.84 -7.34 -11.43
CA ALA A 163 12.06 -8.25 -10.31
C ALA A 163 12.91 -9.49 -10.65
N GLY A 164 13.25 -9.67 -11.91
CA GLY A 164 13.95 -10.85 -12.37
C GLY A 164 13.06 -12.09 -12.50
N ARG A 165 13.61 -13.13 -13.12
CA ARG A 165 12.85 -14.31 -13.58
C ARG A 165 12.09 -15.04 -12.47
N GLU A 166 12.71 -15.24 -11.31
CA GLU A 166 12.10 -16.06 -10.25
C GLU A 166 11.00 -15.29 -9.51
N MET A 167 11.23 -14.01 -9.24
CA MET A 167 10.20 -13.17 -8.63
C MET A 167 9.05 -12.91 -9.62
N GLY A 168 9.36 -12.73 -10.90
CA GLY A 168 8.34 -12.63 -11.96
C GLY A 168 7.43 -13.85 -11.99
N LYS A 169 7.98 -15.07 -11.91
CA LYS A 169 7.18 -16.30 -11.78
C LYS A 169 6.31 -16.33 -10.53
N TYR A 170 6.85 -15.87 -9.39
CA TYR A 170 6.10 -15.78 -8.14
C TYR A 170 4.90 -14.83 -8.27
N ILE A 171 5.11 -13.63 -8.83
CA ILE A 171 4.05 -12.64 -9.05
C ILE A 171 2.96 -13.21 -9.98
N ILE A 172 3.37 -13.81 -11.10
CA ILE A 172 2.43 -14.39 -12.08
C ILE A 172 1.64 -15.54 -11.48
N LYS A 173 2.24 -16.37 -10.64
CA LYS A 173 1.59 -17.55 -10.07
C LYS A 173 0.75 -17.24 -8.86
N TYR A 174 1.22 -16.40 -7.94
CA TYR A 174 0.62 -16.24 -6.61
C TYR A 174 -0.05 -14.90 -6.37
N ILE A 175 0.26 -13.87 -7.17
CA ILE A 175 -0.28 -12.52 -6.98
C ILE A 175 -1.38 -12.22 -8.00
N LYS A 176 -1.08 -12.34 -9.30
CA LYS A 176 -2.03 -11.96 -10.36
C LYS A 176 -3.33 -12.75 -10.36
N PRO A 177 -3.35 -14.09 -10.28
CA PRO A 177 -4.61 -14.84 -10.34
C PRO A 177 -5.58 -14.54 -9.19
N PRO A 178 -5.14 -14.45 -7.92
CA PRO A 178 -6.04 -14.04 -6.83
C PRO A 178 -6.58 -12.61 -6.99
N ILE A 179 -5.76 -11.66 -7.46
CA ILE A 179 -6.21 -10.29 -7.70
C ILE A 179 -7.29 -10.26 -8.79
N SER A 180 -7.08 -10.93 -9.93
CA SER A 180 -8.07 -11.02 -11.00
C SER A 180 -9.38 -11.65 -10.50
N ARG A 181 -9.31 -12.70 -9.68
CA ARG A 181 -10.52 -13.29 -9.05
C ARG A 181 -11.21 -12.32 -8.10
N MET A 182 -10.47 -11.48 -7.37
CA MET A 182 -11.06 -10.47 -6.48
C MET A 182 -11.79 -9.38 -7.27
N GLU A 183 -11.32 -9.04 -8.47
CA GLU A 183 -11.99 -8.10 -9.36
C GLU A 183 -13.28 -8.68 -9.96
N GLU A 184 -13.27 -9.97 -10.31
CA GLU A 184 -14.44 -10.68 -10.86
C GLU A 184 -15.51 -10.93 -9.81
N VAL A 185 -15.11 -11.30 -8.61
CA VAL A 185 -16.00 -11.50 -7.47
C VAL A 185 -16.27 -10.14 -6.84
N ARG A 186 -17.39 -9.55 -7.16
CA ARG A 186 -17.97 -8.51 -6.30
C ARG A 186 -18.25 -9.16 -4.95
N LEU A 187 -17.25 -9.18 -4.09
CA LEU A 187 -17.44 -9.52 -2.70
C LEU A 187 -18.54 -8.57 -2.23
N SER A 188 -19.66 -9.12 -1.84
CA SER A 188 -20.64 -8.41 -1.04
C SER A 188 -20.01 -8.16 0.33
N THR A 189 -18.92 -7.39 0.32
CA THR A 189 -18.39 -6.82 1.55
C THR A 189 -19.49 -5.94 2.08
N PRO A 190 -19.97 -6.18 3.29
CA PRO A 190 -20.99 -5.32 3.88
C PRO A 190 -20.44 -3.89 3.83
N SER A 191 -21.13 -3.00 3.11
CA SER A 191 -20.75 -1.59 2.99
C SER A 191 -20.93 -0.87 4.32
N ASN A 192 -21.74 -1.45 5.22
CA ASN A 192 -22.01 -0.93 6.56
C ASN A 192 -21.89 -2.04 7.60
N ILE A 193 -20.76 -2.05 8.30
CA ILE A 193 -20.61 -2.83 9.53
C ILE A 193 -20.91 -1.91 10.71
N ARG A 194 -21.88 -2.28 11.54
CA ARG A 194 -22.21 -1.57 12.75
C ARG A 194 -21.60 -2.32 13.94
N LEU A 195 -20.73 -1.66 14.66
CA LEU A 195 -20.11 -2.15 15.88
C LEU A 195 -20.80 -1.51 17.09
N SER A 196 -21.23 -2.31 18.04
CA SER A 196 -21.79 -1.82 19.30
C SER A 196 -21.26 -2.61 20.48
N ALA A 197 -20.93 -1.90 21.56
CA ALA A 197 -20.55 -2.52 22.83
C ALA A 197 -21.64 -2.19 23.85
N SER A 198 -22.22 -3.21 24.48
CA SER A 198 -22.99 -3.12 25.72
C SER A 198 -22.14 -3.67 26.86
N GLY A 199 -22.53 -3.44 28.13
CA GLY A 199 -21.71 -3.83 29.30
C GLY A 199 -21.16 -5.25 29.23
N ASP A 200 -21.92 -6.17 28.66
CA ASP A 200 -21.63 -7.61 28.70
C ASP A 200 -21.29 -8.23 27.33
N CYS A 201 -21.42 -7.50 26.21
CA CYS A 201 -21.07 -8.05 24.91
C CYS A 201 -20.68 -7.00 23.89
N PHE A 202 -19.89 -7.45 22.92
CA PHE A 202 -19.55 -6.74 21.70
C PHE A 202 -20.35 -7.35 20.56
N THR A 203 -21.09 -6.52 19.81
CA THR A 203 -21.93 -6.98 18.71
C THR A 203 -21.46 -6.38 17.40
N ILE A 204 -21.30 -7.23 16.39
CA ILE A 204 -21.05 -6.88 15.00
C ILE A 204 -22.34 -7.16 14.24
N ALA A 205 -22.87 -6.17 13.53
CA ALA A 205 -24.03 -6.32 12.65
C ALA A 205 -23.72 -5.78 11.28
N ASP A 206 -24.17 -6.48 10.23
CA ASP A 206 -24.07 -6.03 8.85
C ASP A 206 -25.40 -5.48 8.31
N GLU A 207 -25.37 -4.93 7.11
CA GLU A 207 -26.54 -4.40 6.41
C GLU A 207 -27.52 -5.50 5.94
N PHE A 208 -27.07 -6.77 5.93
CA PHE A 208 -27.88 -7.91 5.52
C PHE A 208 -28.69 -8.50 6.69
N GLY A 209 -28.52 -7.94 7.88
CA GLY A 209 -29.22 -8.39 9.09
C GLY A 209 -28.49 -9.47 9.88
N ASN A 210 -27.28 -9.86 9.47
CA ASN A 210 -26.46 -10.78 10.27
C ASN A 210 -25.98 -10.09 11.54
N ARG A 211 -26.02 -10.81 12.66
CA ARG A 211 -25.55 -10.35 13.96
C ARG A 211 -24.66 -11.39 14.62
N TYR A 212 -23.50 -10.94 15.05
CA TYR A 212 -22.56 -11.76 15.82
C TYR A 212 -22.30 -11.05 17.15
N SER A 213 -22.51 -11.76 18.26
CA SER A 213 -22.28 -11.22 19.59
C SER A 213 -21.15 -11.99 20.26
N ILE A 214 -20.18 -11.28 20.77
CA ILE A 214 -19.03 -11.82 21.48
C ILE A 214 -19.19 -11.39 22.94
N PRO A 215 -19.35 -12.33 23.88
CA PRO A 215 -19.44 -12.00 25.30
C PRO A 215 -18.13 -11.37 25.76
N ARG A 216 -18.24 -10.38 26.63
CA ARG A 216 -17.07 -9.78 27.28
C ARG A 216 -16.55 -10.79 28.29
N ASN A 217 -15.27 -11.15 28.17
CA ASN A 217 -14.63 -11.92 29.21
C ASN A 217 -14.69 -11.15 30.52
N GLU A 218 -15.19 -11.75 31.56
CA GLU A 218 -15.03 -11.23 32.92
C GLU A 218 -13.53 -11.05 33.13
N ALA A 219 -13.14 -9.85 33.53
CA ALA A 219 -11.76 -9.59 33.87
C ALA A 219 -11.36 -10.64 34.92
N ALA A 220 -10.33 -11.40 34.64
CA ALA A 220 -9.72 -12.24 35.67
C ALA A 220 -9.26 -11.28 36.78
N GLU A 221 -9.87 -11.41 37.95
CA GLU A 221 -9.47 -10.71 39.17
C GLU A 221 -8.02 -11.06 39.55
#